data_20270b3ed45150e0f223373ecf9bb229
#
_entry.id   20270b3ed45150e0f223373ecf9bb229
#
_cell.length_a   1.000
_cell.length_b   1.000
_cell.length_c   1.000
_cell.angle_alpha   90.00
_cell.angle_beta   90.00
_cell.angle_gamma   90.00
#
_symmetry.space_group_name_H-M   'P 1'
#
loop_
_entity.id
_entity.type
_entity.pdbx_description
1 polymer ?
#
loop_
_entity_poly.entity_id
_entity_poly.type
_entity_poly.pdbx_seq_one_letter_code
_entity_poly.pdbx_strand_id
1 'polypeptide(L)'
;MPPHELAALGAAACWAVTGILSQAAAQALGPFGFNRLRQGMVALMLAAIVLVAGRWHGIAAEDLWRLALSGVIGIFLGDTVLYVTLIRLGPRRSGALFALNAPMAALMGWLALGEELSAAAILGVVLSTAGVALAVLGRAGRAGTHRFEAVQGSVWVAVGLGLVAAAGQALGSLI
;
A
#
# COMPACT_ATOMS: atom_id res chain seq x y z
N MET A 1 -9.59 4.23 -24.50
CA MET A 1 -8.78 3.57 -23.47
C MET A 1 -9.15 2.09 -23.43
N PRO A 2 -8.18 1.18 -23.41
CA PRO A 2 -8.45 -0.25 -23.26
C PRO A 2 -9.11 -0.55 -21.88
N PRO A 3 -9.94 -1.60 -21.77
CA PRO A 3 -10.70 -1.90 -20.56
C PRO A 3 -9.83 -2.14 -19.31
N HIS A 4 -8.60 -2.63 -19.48
CA HIS A 4 -7.66 -2.82 -18.38
C HIS A 4 -7.12 -1.50 -17.80
N GLU A 5 -6.96 -0.45 -18.63
CA GLU A 5 -6.57 0.88 -18.12
C GLU A 5 -7.69 1.53 -17.32
N LEU A 6 -8.95 1.38 -17.75
CA LEU A 6 -10.11 1.85 -16.99
C LEU A 6 -10.24 1.11 -15.65
N ALA A 7 -10.00 -0.20 -15.65
CA ALA A 7 -10.00 -0.99 -14.41
C ALA A 7 -8.89 -0.52 -13.44
N ALA A 8 -7.69 -0.22 -13.95
CA ALA A 8 -6.60 0.29 -13.14
C ALA A 8 -6.91 1.67 -12.53
N LEU A 9 -7.51 2.58 -13.31
CA LEU A 9 -7.97 3.88 -12.80
C LEU A 9 -9.07 3.72 -11.75
N GLY A 10 -10.02 2.81 -11.99
CA GLY A 10 -11.06 2.47 -11.02
C GLY A 10 -10.49 1.94 -9.71
N ALA A 11 -9.52 1.03 -9.77
CA ALA A 11 -8.81 0.52 -8.60
C ALA A 11 -8.08 1.63 -7.85
N ALA A 12 -7.39 2.53 -8.54
CA ALA A 12 -6.70 3.66 -7.94
C ALA A 12 -7.67 4.63 -7.22
N ALA A 13 -8.83 4.90 -7.84
CA ALA A 13 -9.88 5.72 -7.23
C ALA A 13 -10.46 5.05 -5.96
N CYS A 14 -10.75 3.75 -6.01
CA CYS A 14 -11.18 2.98 -4.84
C CYS A 14 -10.14 3.01 -3.71
N TRP A 15 -8.86 2.89 -4.03
CA TRP A 15 -7.77 2.99 -3.06
C TRP A 15 -7.72 4.36 -2.39
N ALA A 16 -7.84 5.45 -3.16
CA ALA A 16 -7.84 6.81 -2.63
C ALA A 16 -9.00 7.04 -1.65
N VAL A 17 -10.21 6.61 -2.01
CA VAL A 17 -11.40 6.71 -1.14
C VAL A 17 -11.23 5.85 0.12
N THR A 18 -10.72 4.62 -0.03
CA THR A 18 -10.48 3.71 1.09
C THR A 18 -9.52 4.32 2.10
N GLY A 19 -8.47 5.01 1.66
CA GLY A 19 -7.52 5.68 2.55
C GLY A 19 -8.19 6.71 3.47
N ILE A 20 -9.13 7.49 2.93
CA ILE A 20 -9.88 8.50 3.69
C ILE A 20 -10.83 7.83 4.68
N LEU A 21 -11.62 6.85 4.21
CA LEU A 21 -12.62 6.16 5.05
C LEU A 21 -11.96 5.31 6.15
N SER A 22 -10.82 4.71 5.86
CA SER A 22 -10.10 3.83 6.80
C SER A 22 -9.51 4.58 7.98
N GLN A 23 -9.23 5.88 7.87
CA GLN A 23 -8.59 6.63 8.95
C GLN A 23 -9.42 6.64 10.23
N ALA A 24 -10.70 6.96 10.14
CA ALA A 24 -11.59 7.01 11.30
C ALA A 24 -11.75 5.63 11.94
N ALA A 25 -11.93 4.58 11.13
CA ALA A 25 -12.08 3.21 11.60
C ALA A 25 -10.76 2.69 12.22
N ALA A 26 -9.61 2.99 11.63
CA ALA A 26 -8.31 2.61 12.17
C ALA A 26 -7.98 3.35 13.47
N GLN A 27 -8.44 4.60 13.64
CA GLN A 27 -8.32 5.33 14.91
C GLN A 27 -9.19 4.71 16.01
N ALA A 28 -10.40 4.26 15.68
CA ALA A 28 -11.35 3.70 16.65
C ALA A 28 -10.97 2.28 17.08
N LEU A 29 -10.55 1.41 16.16
CA LEU A 29 -10.26 -0.01 16.41
C LEU A 29 -8.78 -0.30 16.67
N GLY A 30 -7.92 0.70 16.48
CA GLY A 30 -6.48 0.53 16.38
C GLY A 30 -6.05 -0.08 15.04
N PRO A 31 -4.79 0.15 14.62
CA PRO A 31 -4.29 -0.28 13.30
C PRO A 31 -4.41 -1.80 13.08
N PHE A 32 -3.99 -2.57 14.08
CA PHE A 32 -4.02 -4.03 14.03
C PHE A 32 -5.46 -4.59 14.02
N GLY A 33 -6.33 -4.07 14.90
CA GLY A 33 -7.74 -4.50 14.99
C GLY A 33 -8.48 -4.21 13.69
N PHE A 34 -8.30 -3.01 13.15
CA PHE A 34 -8.90 -2.62 11.88
C PHE A 34 -8.40 -3.50 10.72
N ASN A 35 -7.07 -3.71 10.61
CA ASN A 35 -6.51 -4.52 9.54
C ASN A 35 -7.02 -5.96 9.61
N ARG A 36 -7.01 -6.57 10.80
CA ARG A 36 -7.52 -7.94 10.99
C ARG A 36 -8.98 -8.09 10.55
N LEU A 37 -9.85 -7.14 10.96
CA LEU A 37 -11.26 -7.16 10.58
C LEU A 37 -11.43 -7.02 9.07
N ARG A 38 -10.76 -6.03 8.47
CA ARG A 38 -10.80 -5.77 7.03
C ARG A 38 -10.31 -6.99 6.24
N GLN A 39 -9.17 -7.56 6.60
CA GLN A 39 -8.62 -8.73 5.91
C GLN A 39 -9.52 -9.96 6.06
N GLY A 40 -10.11 -10.17 7.23
CA GLY A 40 -11.10 -11.24 7.44
C GLY A 40 -12.31 -11.10 6.50
N MET A 41 -12.86 -9.89 6.39
CA MET A 41 -13.98 -9.62 5.46
C MET A 41 -13.58 -9.84 4.00
N VAL A 42 -12.42 -9.33 3.58
CA VAL A 42 -11.91 -9.52 2.21
C VAL A 42 -11.66 -10.99 1.92
N ALA A 43 -11.06 -11.74 2.86
CA ALA A 43 -10.82 -13.17 2.72
C ALA A 43 -12.13 -13.97 2.54
N LEU A 44 -13.15 -13.65 3.33
CA LEU A 44 -14.48 -14.29 3.21
C LEU A 44 -15.13 -13.97 1.85
N MET A 45 -15.06 -12.71 1.40
CA MET A 45 -15.60 -12.33 0.10
C MET A 45 -14.88 -13.03 -1.05
N LEU A 46 -13.55 -13.07 -1.03
CA LEU A 46 -12.76 -13.71 -2.08
C LEU A 46 -12.95 -15.22 -2.04
N ALA A 47 -13.01 -15.85 -0.86
CA ALA A 47 -13.31 -17.26 -0.74
C ALA A 47 -14.68 -17.61 -1.33
N ALA A 48 -15.71 -16.81 -1.05
CA ALA A 48 -17.04 -17.00 -1.63
C ALA A 48 -17.00 -16.89 -3.17
N ILE A 49 -16.30 -15.90 -3.72
CA ILE A 49 -16.15 -15.72 -5.17
C ILE A 49 -15.44 -16.94 -5.80
N VAL A 50 -14.33 -17.38 -5.21
CA VAL A 50 -13.54 -18.53 -5.71
C VAL A 50 -14.35 -19.82 -5.68
N LEU A 51 -15.11 -20.05 -4.60
CA LEU A 51 -15.98 -21.23 -4.45
C LEU A 51 -17.11 -21.22 -5.49
N VAL A 52 -17.80 -20.09 -5.66
CA VAL A 52 -18.89 -19.96 -6.64
C VAL A 52 -18.37 -20.07 -8.07
N ALA A 53 -17.18 -19.53 -8.35
CA ALA A 53 -16.55 -19.64 -9.68
C ALA A 53 -15.94 -21.02 -9.96
N GLY A 54 -15.90 -21.92 -8.99
CA GLY A 54 -15.31 -23.27 -9.13
C GLY A 54 -13.81 -23.28 -9.40
N ARG A 55 -13.10 -22.18 -9.11
CA ARG A 55 -11.70 -21.97 -9.47
C ARG A 55 -10.69 -22.34 -8.37
N TRP A 56 -11.09 -23.16 -7.44
CA TRP A 56 -10.22 -23.59 -6.34
C TRP A 56 -9.36 -24.82 -6.65
N HIS A 57 -9.56 -25.43 -7.83
CA HIS A 57 -8.79 -26.58 -8.29
C HIS A 57 -7.53 -26.12 -9.03
N GLY A 58 -6.40 -26.78 -8.78
CA GLY A 58 -5.18 -26.61 -9.55
C GLY A 58 -4.13 -25.65 -8.99
N ILE A 59 -4.29 -25.21 -7.73
CA ILE A 59 -3.25 -24.43 -7.04
C ILE A 59 -2.22 -25.40 -6.47
N ALA A 60 -0.96 -25.33 -6.89
CA ALA A 60 0.10 -26.17 -6.34
C ALA A 60 0.42 -25.76 -4.89
N ALA A 61 0.90 -26.71 -4.09
CA ALA A 61 1.25 -26.44 -2.68
C ALA A 61 2.36 -25.40 -2.52
N GLU A 62 3.29 -25.35 -3.47
CA GLU A 62 4.37 -24.33 -3.50
C GLU A 62 3.84 -22.92 -3.81
N ASP A 63 2.79 -22.81 -4.65
CA ASP A 63 2.13 -21.53 -4.92
C ASP A 63 1.37 -21.04 -3.68
N LEU A 64 0.74 -21.94 -2.94
CA LEU A 64 0.07 -21.62 -1.68
C LEU A 64 1.06 -21.06 -0.64
N TRP A 65 2.24 -21.64 -0.53
CA TRP A 65 3.29 -21.14 0.37
C TRP A 65 3.75 -19.73 -0.01
N ARG A 66 4.05 -19.51 -1.30
CA ARG A 66 4.44 -18.19 -1.81
C ARG A 66 3.34 -17.15 -1.59
N LEU A 67 2.11 -17.49 -1.93
CA LEU A 67 0.95 -16.62 -1.71
C LEU A 67 0.74 -16.31 -0.22
N ALA A 68 0.92 -17.30 0.66
CA ALA A 68 0.81 -17.09 2.11
C ALA A 68 1.91 -16.14 2.61
N LEU A 69 3.15 -16.35 2.19
CA LEU A 69 4.30 -15.51 2.57
C LEU A 69 4.11 -14.07 2.06
N SER A 70 3.75 -13.92 0.78
CA SER A 70 3.41 -12.64 0.16
C SER A 70 2.30 -11.92 0.93
N GLY A 71 1.21 -12.63 1.25
CA GLY A 71 0.09 -12.08 2.02
C GLY A 71 0.47 -11.64 3.43
N VAL A 72 1.31 -12.42 4.13
CA VAL A 72 1.78 -12.07 5.48
C VAL A 72 2.68 -10.84 5.43
N ILE A 73 3.64 -10.80 4.52
CA ILE A 73 4.62 -9.68 4.45
C ILE A 73 3.97 -8.43 3.87
N GLY A 74 3.36 -8.55 2.67
CA GLY A 74 2.84 -7.39 1.95
C GLY A 74 1.55 -6.87 2.56
N ILE A 75 0.58 -7.75 2.77
CA ILE A 75 -0.77 -7.34 3.15
C ILE A 75 -0.91 -7.25 4.68
N PHE A 76 -0.56 -8.30 5.43
CA PHE A 76 -0.80 -8.26 6.87
C PHE A 76 0.14 -7.32 7.60
N LEU A 77 1.45 -7.47 7.43
CA LEU A 77 2.44 -6.60 8.08
C LEU A 77 2.49 -5.22 7.41
N GLY A 78 2.57 -5.18 6.08
CA GLY A 78 2.64 -3.93 5.31
C GLY A 78 1.45 -3.01 5.56
N ASP A 79 0.21 -3.52 5.45
CA ASP A 79 -0.99 -2.73 5.71
C ASP A 79 -1.13 -2.34 7.18
N THR A 80 -0.74 -3.20 8.13
CA THR A 80 -0.77 -2.83 9.55
C THR A 80 0.11 -1.61 9.81
N VAL A 81 1.33 -1.61 9.27
CA VAL A 81 2.26 -0.46 9.38
C VAL A 81 1.73 0.75 8.61
N LEU A 82 1.08 0.54 7.46
CA LEU A 82 0.41 1.59 6.71
C LEU A 82 -0.69 2.26 7.54
N TYR A 83 -1.51 1.50 8.27
CA TYR A 83 -2.55 2.08 9.12
C TYR A 83 -1.97 2.83 10.33
N VAL A 84 -0.85 2.39 10.89
CA VAL A 84 -0.11 3.19 11.88
C VAL A 84 0.33 4.53 11.28
N THR A 85 0.87 4.50 10.07
CA THR A 85 1.30 5.70 9.32
C THR A 85 0.11 6.61 9.02
N LEU A 86 -1.02 6.03 8.60
CA LEU A 86 -2.27 6.73 8.29
C LEU A 86 -2.81 7.51 9.50
N ILE A 87 -2.80 6.90 10.67
CA ILE A 87 -3.22 7.55 11.93
C ILE A 87 -2.28 8.70 12.28
N ARG A 88 -0.97 8.54 12.05
CA ARG A 88 0.05 9.53 12.43
C ARG A 88 0.21 10.70 11.46
N LEU A 89 0.13 10.47 10.16
CA LEU A 89 0.40 11.48 9.13
C LEU A 89 -0.84 11.96 8.37
N GLY A 90 -1.97 11.27 8.55
CA GLY A 90 -3.17 11.48 7.74
C GLY A 90 -3.12 10.82 6.35
N PRO A 91 -4.27 10.76 5.64
CA PRO A 91 -4.39 9.97 4.41
C PRO A 91 -3.52 10.50 3.26
N ARG A 92 -3.36 11.82 3.12
CA ARG A 92 -2.59 12.42 2.03
C ARG A 92 -1.11 12.03 2.06
N ARG A 93 -0.45 12.22 3.21
CA ARG A 93 0.98 11.91 3.36
C ARG A 93 1.24 10.42 3.36
N SER A 94 0.37 9.65 4.01
CA SER A 94 0.47 8.18 4.03
C SER A 94 0.27 7.57 2.65
N GLY A 95 -0.71 8.06 1.89
CA GLY A 95 -0.92 7.64 0.50
C GLY A 95 0.28 7.98 -0.40
N ALA A 96 0.86 9.18 -0.24
CA ALA A 96 2.07 9.57 -0.96
C ALA A 96 3.26 8.65 -0.62
N LEU A 97 3.51 8.37 0.67
CA LEU A 97 4.57 7.44 1.09
C LEU A 97 4.34 6.03 0.56
N PHE A 98 3.09 5.56 0.62
CA PHE A 98 2.75 4.23 0.13
C PHE A 98 2.91 4.10 -1.38
N ALA A 99 2.77 5.17 -2.16
CA ALA A 99 3.03 5.17 -3.60
C ALA A 99 4.49 4.83 -3.96
N LEU A 100 5.42 4.90 -2.99
CA LEU A 100 6.79 4.43 -3.18
C LEU A 100 6.91 2.91 -3.30
N ASN A 101 5.85 2.14 -3.06
CA ASN A 101 5.88 0.69 -3.23
C ASN A 101 6.26 0.30 -4.68
N ALA A 102 5.75 1.01 -5.69
CA ALA A 102 6.05 0.74 -7.08
C ALA A 102 7.53 0.98 -7.45
N PRO A 103 8.13 2.17 -7.16
CA PRO A 103 9.56 2.35 -7.36
C PRO A 103 10.44 1.42 -6.51
N MET A 104 10.01 1.06 -5.29
CA MET A 104 10.72 0.09 -4.46
C MET A 104 10.66 -1.32 -5.07
N ALA A 105 9.50 -1.75 -5.59
CA ALA A 105 9.37 -3.03 -6.29
C ALA A 105 10.27 -3.09 -7.54
N ALA A 106 10.32 -2.02 -8.32
CA ALA A 106 11.21 -1.93 -9.49
C ALA A 106 12.69 -2.05 -9.10
N LEU A 107 13.12 -1.35 -8.03
CA LEU A 107 14.49 -1.44 -7.53
C LEU A 107 14.82 -2.82 -6.96
N MET A 108 13.89 -3.44 -6.21
CA MET A 108 14.07 -4.79 -5.68
C MET A 108 14.10 -5.83 -6.79
N GLY A 109 13.25 -5.72 -7.82
CA GLY A 109 13.27 -6.59 -9.01
C GLY A 109 14.60 -6.50 -9.74
N TRP A 110 15.11 -5.29 -9.95
CA TRP A 110 16.43 -5.08 -10.53
C TRP A 110 17.55 -5.73 -9.69
N LEU A 111 17.56 -5.51 -8.38
CA LEU A 111 18.64 -6.00 -7.51
C LEU A 111 18.55 -7.50 -7.24
N ALA A 112 17.34 -8.05 -7.04
CA ALA A 112 17.15 -9.43 -6.60
C ALA A 112 16.88 -10.40 -7.76
N LEU A 113 16.20 -9.95 -8.81
CA LEU A 113 15.82 -10.79 -9.95
C LEU A 113 16.68 -10.52 -11.20
N GLY A 114 17.58 -9.53 -11.16
CA GLY A 114 18.43 -9.16 -12.27
C GLY A 114 17.66 -8.53 -13.44
N GLU A 115 16.47 -7.96 -13.19
CA GLU A 115 15.69 -7.29 -14.20
C GLU A 115 16.40 -6.04 -14.72
N GLU A 116 16.35 -5.78 -16.03
CA GLU A 116 16.92 -4.57 -16.60
C GLU A 116 15.95 -3.40 -16.47
N LEU A 117 16.40 -2.32 -15.80
CA LEU A 117 15.64 -1.07 -15.74
C LEU A 117 15.94 -0.22 -16.98
N SER A 118 14.91 0.07 -17.77
CA SER A 118 15.02 1.04 -18.85
C SER A 118 15.29 2.45 -18.32
N ALA A 119 15.88 3.32 -19.14
CA ALA A 119 16.10 4.73 -18.77
C ALA A 119 14.79 5.44 -18.39
N ALA A 120 13.68 5.10 -19.03
CA ALA A 120 12.36 5.62 -18.68
C ALA A 120 11.90 5.14 -17.29
N ALA A 121 12.17 3.88 -16.92
CA ALA A 121 11.86 3.34 -15.60
C ALA A 121 12.69 4.04 -14.51
N ILE A 122 13.98 4.25 -14.75
CA ILE A 122 14.87 4.99 -13.82
C ILE A 122 14.35 6.41 -13.61
N LEU A 123 14.01 7.11 -14.69
CA LEU A 123 13.44 8.45 -14.62
C LEU A 123 12.12 8.45 -13.82
N GLY A 124 11.26 7.46 -14.04
CA GLY A 124 10.02 7.28 -13.29
C GLY A 124 10.25 7.09 -11.79
N VAL A 125 11.22 6.27 -11.40
CA VAL A 125 11.63 6.06 -9.99
C VAL A 125 12.10 7.37 -9.37
N VAL A 126 12.96 8.13 -10.05
CA VAL A 126 13.47 9.41 -9.57
C VAL A 126 12.34 10.43 -9.40
N LEU A 127 11.51 10.59 -10.42
CA LEU A 127 10.40 11.56 -10.39
C LEU A 127 9.36 11.20 -9.32
N SER A 128 9.00 9.91 -9.18
CA SER A 128 8.08 9.46 -8.15
C SER A 128 8.63 9.73 -6.75
N THR A 129 9.90 9.40 -6.52
CA THR A 129 10.55 9.63 -5.22
C THR A 129 10.64 11.12 -4.87
N ALA A 130 11.02 11.96 -5.84
CA ALA A 130 11.04 13.41 -5.67
C ALA A 130 9.65 13.99 -5.39
N GLY A 131 8.63 13.52 -6.13
CA GLY A 131 7.24 13.92 -5.93
C GLY A 131 6.72 13.56 -4.54
N VAL A 132 7.02 12.36 -4.06
CA VAL A 132 6.66 11.92 -2.70
C VAL A 132 7.39 12.76 -1.65
N ALA A 133 8.68 13.01 -1.82
CA ALA A 133 9.43 13.87 -0.90
C ALA A 133 8.81 15.28 -0.80
N LEU A 134 8.45 15.88 -1.93
CA LEU A 134 7.76 17.17 -1.97
C LEU A 134 6.37 17.12 -1.30
N ALA A 135 5.59 16.05 -1.53
CA ALA A 135 4.26 15.89 -0.95
C ALA A 135 4.27 15.69 0.57
N VAL A 136 5.29 15.00 1.09
CA VAL A 136 5.42 14.67 2.51
C VAL A 136 6.09 15.79 3.29
N LEU A 137 7.20 16.34 2.75
CA LEU A 137 8.03 17.34 3.42
C LEU A 137 7.60 18.77 3.08
N GLY A 138 6.87 18.95 1.97
CA GLY A 138 6.34 20.26 1.57
C GLY A 138 5.46 20.83 2.68
N ARG A 139 5.65 22.12 2.97
CA ARG A 139 4.82 22.83 3.95
C ARG A 139 3.37 22.73 3.52
N ALA A 140 2.51 22.19 4.40
CA ALA A 140 1.09 22.41 4.28
C ALA A 140 0.86 23.92 4.23
N GLY A 141 0.35 24.40 3.09
CA GLY A 141 -0.02 25.79 2.98
C GLY A 141 -0.93 26.18 4.15
N ARG A 142 -0.99 27.46 4.48
CA ARG A 142 -1.77 28.09 5.56
C ARG A 142 -3.28 27.81 5.57
N ALA A 143 -3.79 26.92 4.74
CA ALA A 143 -5.14 26.40 4.78
C ALA A 143 -5.29 25.52 6.03
N GLY A 144 -6.18 25.90 6.92
CA GLY A 144 -6.37 25.38 8.26
C GLY A 144 -6.19 23.87 8.35
N THR A 145 -5.51 23.46 9.39
CA THR A 145 -5.26 22.07 9.73
C THR A 145 -6.58 21.30 9.79
N HIS A 146 -6.93 20.67 8.67
CA HIS A 146 -8.00 19.70 8.68
C HIS A 146 -7.69 18.65 9.74
N ARG A 147 -8.67 18.33 10.57
CA ARG A 147 -8.61 17.33 11.65
C ARG A 147 -7.92 16.02 11.24
N PHE A 148 -7.99 15.67 9.96
CA PHE A 148 -7.39 14.46 9.38
C PHE A 148 -5.94 14.61 8.92
N GLU A 149 -5.35 15.80 8.97
CA GLU A 149 -3.96 16.06 8.57
C GLU A 149 -3.04 16.40 9.76
N ALA A 150 -3.57 16.38 10.97
CA ALA A 150 -2.80 16.64 12.18
C ALA A 150 -1.79 15.51 12.42
N VAL A 151 -0.50 15.86 12.43
CA VAL A 151 0.56 14.90 12.69
C VAL A 151 0.56 14.49 14.16
N GLN A 152 0.54 13.19 14.41
CA GLN A 152 0.63 12.64 15.77
C GLN A 152 2.05 12.09 16.02
N GLY A 153 2.75 12.73 16.94
CA GLY A 153 4.12 12.35 17.32
C GLY A 153 5.19 12.82 16.32
N SER A 154 6.31 12.12 16.26
CA SER A 154 7.42 12.46 15.36
C SER A 154 7.11 12.16 13.91
N VAL A 155 7.23 13.18 13.05
CA VAL A 155 7.08 13.05 11.58
C VAL A 155 8.08 12.04 11.03
N TRP A 156 9.33 12.06 11.48
CA TRP A 156 10.37 11.18 10.97
C TRP A 156 10.12 9.71 11.28
N VAL A 157 9.61 9.40 12.48
CA VAL A 157 9.19 8.05 12.83
C VAL A 157 8.03 7.59 11.94
N ALA A 158 7.05 8.47 11.72
CA ALA A 158 5.91 8.14 10.88
C ALA A 158 6.29 7.99 9.38
N VAL A 159 7.24 8.79 8.90
CA VAL A 159 7.83 8.63 7.54
C VAL A 159 8.57 7.29 7.44
N GLY A 160 9.40 6.94 8.43
CA GLY A 160 10.09 5.64 8.48
C GLY A 160 9.10 4.46 8.43
N LEU A 161 8.01 4.53 9.20
CA LEU A 161 6.95 3.52 9.16
C LEU A 161 6.28 3.44 7.77
N GLY A 162 6.00 4.59 7.14
CA GLY A 162 5.44 4.63 5.78
C GLY A 162 6.37 3.99 4.74
N LEU A 163 7.68 4.19 4.87
CA LEU A 163 8.67 3.52 4.01
C LEU A 163 8.72 2.01 4.26
N VAL A 164 8.63 1.57 5.52
CA VAL A 164 8.54 0.14 5.86
C VAL A 164 7.27 -0.48 5.28
N ALA A 165 6.13 0.21 5.35
CA ALA A 165 4.88 -0.25 4.74
C ALA A 165 5.02 -0.40 3.22
N ALA A 166 5.60 0.60 2.53
CA ALA A 166 5.84 0.56 1.09
C ALA A 166 6.81 -0.56 0.69
N ALA A 167 7.89 -0.75 1.46
CA ALA A 167 8.84 -1.84 1.24
C ALA A 167 8.22 -3.21 1.47
N GLY A 168 7.40 -3.38 2.51
CA GLY A 168 6.67 -4.62 2.78
C GLY A 168 5.73 -4.98 1.63
N GLN A 169 4.98 -4.01 1.12
CA GLN A 169 4.12 -4.20 -0.05
C GLN A 169 4.91 -4.55 -1.31
N ALA A 170 6.03 -3.84 -1.56
CA ALA A 170 6.91 -4.12 -2.69
C ALA A 170 7.48 -5.54 -2.60
N LEU A 171 7.99 -5.94 -1.44
CA LEU A 171 8.51 -7.30 -1.23
C LEU A 171 7.43 -8.36 -1.39
N GLY A 172 6.24 -8.13 -0.84
CA GLY A 172 5.10 -9.03 -1.00
C GLY A 172 4.68 -9.23 -2.46
N SER A 173 4.85 -8.23 -3.32
CA SER A 173 4.52 -8.32 -4.74
C SER A 173 5.57 -9.07 -5.58
N LEU A 174 6.77 -9.29 -5.05
CA LEU A 174 7.88 -9.99 -5.72
C LEU A 174 7.98 -11.47 -5.36
N ILE A 175 7.28 -11.93 -4.31
CA ILE A 175 7.23 -13.33 -3.87
C ILE A 175 6.21 -14.11 -4.71
#